data_3a26c99b24270df35b4ec88fe53080fc
#
_entry.id   3a26c99b24270df35b4ec88fe53080fc
#
_cell.length_a   1.000
_cell.length_b   1.000
_cell.length_c   1.000
_cell.angle_alpha   90.00
_cell.angle_beta   90.00
_cell.angle_gamma   90.00
#
_symmetry.space_group_name_H-M   'P 1'
#
loop_
_entity.id
_entity.type
_entity.pdbx_description
1 polymer ?
#
loop_
_entity_poly.entity_id
_entity_poly.type
_entity_poly.pdbx_seq_one_letter_code
_entity_poly.pdbx_strand_id
1 'polypeptide(L)'
;MTETLLSSPKRRFLSGLFGGRKGDRISVANPTSIVSVELMEKIGIFFPDAHLDPHKMAELAAGGYEILGFDSIMPEFSVQQEAEALGCVVDWGGPTMMPDAKTHPVKEAEDLTIPDNILEKPSMAVLLRALEILKRTYGDHVAIVGKVMGPWTISYHLCGVQDFLIWTLTEPEKVKELLRRLKEVSIAFANAQFRAGADAVVIADHATGDLVSPKAYQDFLLPVHQEMNQRIGGPTILHICGNCSDRLRLFVEAGFDGYHFEWQVDAKMAVQVVNHEMSLVGNIANRDVLFGGTPEDVYKQARYSIEAGVDILAPECAVPLQTPLANLKAIVEAAKEGYSPMSC
;
A
#
# COMPACT_ATOMS: atom_id res chain seq x y z
N MET A 1 -18.86 -29.08 -1.39
CA MET A 1 -17.55 -28.56 -0.91
C MET A 1 -16.76 -27.78 -1.97
N THR A 2 -17.10 -27.81 -3.24
CA THR A 2 -16.36 -27.18 -4.35
C THR A 2 -16.73 -25.71 -4.59
N GLU A 3 -17.99 -25.30 -4.39
CA GLU A 3 -18.42 -23.88 -4.58
C GLU A 3 -17.93 -22.93 -3.46
N THR A 4 -17.89 -23.39 -2.22
CA THR A 4 -17.45 -22.57 -1.06
C THR A 4 -15.96 -22.21 -1.13
N LEU A 5 -15.14 -22.97 -1.87
CA LEU A 5 -13.73 -22.71 -2.05
C LEU A 5 -13.43 -21.62 -3.10
N LEU A 6 -14.35 -21.37 -4.04
CA LEU A 6 -14.18 -20.36 -5.09
C LEU A 6 -14.48 -18.93 -4.61
N SER A 7 -15.13 -18.74 -3.47
CA SER A 7 -15.60 -17.47 -2.92
C SER A 7 -14.85 -16.98 -1.67
N SER A 8 -13.68 -17.56 -1.32
CA SER A 8 -12.94 -17.06 -0.16
C SER A 8 -12.35 -15.67 -0.42
N PRO A 9 -12.27 -14.79 0.61
CA PRO A 9 -11.64 -13.48 0.53
C PRO A 9 -10.27 -13.51 -0.15
N LYS A 10 -9.41 -14.43 0.27
CA LYS A 10 -8.07 -14.62 -0.32
C LYS A 10 -8.11 -14.90 -1.82
N ARG A 11 -9.02 -15.76 -2.26
CA ARG A 11 -9.15 -16.09 -3.69
C ARG A 11 -9.68 -14.92 -4.50
N ARG A 12 -10.65 -14.16 -3.96
CA ARG A 12 -11.11 -12.94 -4.61
C ARG A 12 -9.97 -11.97 -4.84
N PHE A 13 -9.17 -11.72 -3.79
CA PHE A 13 -8.02 -10.82 -3.86
C PHE A 13 -6.98 -11.28 -4.88
N LEU A 14 -6.51 -12.52 -4.80
CA LEU A 14 -5.50 -13.06 -5.71
C LEU A 14 -6.02 -13.14 -7.15
N SER A 15 -7.30 -13.51 -7.33
CA SER A 15 -7.92 -13.51 -8.67
C SER A 15 -7.97 -12.11 -9.26
N GLY A 16 -8.32 -11.09 -8.48
CA GLY A 16 -8.27 -9.69 -8.92
C GLY A 16 -6.86 -9.27 -9.29
N LEU A 17 -5.87 -9.61 -8.47
CA LEU A 17 -4.47 -9.23 -8.70
C LEU A 17 -3.86 -9.87 -9.96
N PHE A 18 -4.31 -11.05 -10.34
CA PHE A 18 -3.78 -11.77 -11.51
C PHE A 18 -4.72 -11.73 -12.74
N GLY A 19 -5.51 -10.66 -12.87
CA GLY A 19 -6.28 -10.39 -14.09
C GLY A 19 -7.54 -11.22 -14.27
N GLY A 20 -8.11 -11.73 -13.16
CA GLY A 20 -9.34 -12.51 -13.21
C GLY A 20 -10.42 -11.95 -12.29
N ARG A 21 -11.45 -11.31 -12.85
CA ARG A 21 -12.69 -11.07 -12.11
C ARG A 21 -13.47 -12.39 -11.95
N LYS A 22 -12.81 -13.41 -11.35
CA LYS A 22 -13.40 -14.73 -11.13
C LYS A 22 -13.82 -14.86 -9.68
N GLY A 23 -15.06 -14.59 -9.36
CA GLY A 23 -15.60 -14.72 -8.01
C GLY A 23 -17.07 -14.36 -7.95
N ASP A 24 -17.64 -14.46 -6.76
CA ASP A 24 -19.01 -14.08 -6.43
C ASP A 24 -19.21 -12.55 -6.41
N ARG A 25 -18.13 -11.78 -6.23
CA ARG A 25 -18.06 -10.32 -6.29
C ARG A 25 -16.65 -9.81 -6.57
N ILE A 26 -16.52 -8.54 -6.90
CA ILE A 26 -15.21 -7.87 -6.93
C ILE A 26 -14.54 -7.91 -5.55
N SER A 27 -13.22 -8.06 -5.52
CA SER A 27 -12.46 -7.97 -4.28
C SER A 27 -12.48 -6.54 -3.72
N VAL A 28 -12.60 -6.43 -2.40
CA VAL A 28 -12.39 -5.19 -1.66
C VAL A 28 -11.13 -5.36 -0.81
N ALA A 29 -10.08 -4.65 -1.12
CA ALA A 29 -8.80 -4.81 -0.47
C ALA A 29 -8.31 -3.54 0.21
N ASN A 30 -7.27 -3.72 1.01
CA ASN A 30 -6.55 -2.64 1.66
C ASN A 30 -5.06 -2.78 1.37
N PRO A 31 -4.56 -2.10 0.33
CA PRO A 31 -3.11 -2.06 0.03
C PRO A 31 -2.34 -1.12 0.96
N THR A 32 -3.05 -0.25 1.67
CA THR A 32 -2.49 0.73 2.61
C THR A 32 -3.29 0.71 3.92
N SER A 33 -3.17 1.69 4.82
CA SER A 33 -3.89 1.67 6.10
C SER A 33 -5.36 2.07 5.97
N ILE A 34 -6.27 1.28 6.55
CA ILE A 34 -7.70 1.60 6.75
C ILE A 34 -8.04 1.86 8.23
N VAL A 35 -7.04 2.01 9.09
CA VAL A 35 -7.28 2.25 10.51
C VAL A 35 -7.88 3.62 10.69
N SER A 36 -9.00 3.68 11.43
CA SER A 36 -9.64 4.91 11.86
C SER A 36 -9.81 4.92 13.39
N VAL A 37 -10.09 6.11 13.96
CA VAL A 37 -10.35 6.26 15.39
C VAL A 37 -11.49 5.33 15.83
N GLU A 38 -12.59 5.30 15.09
CA GLU A 38 -13.72 4.42 15.39
C GLU A 38 -13.34 2.93 15.36
N LEU A 39 -12.42 2.52 14.47
CA LEU A 39 -11.93 1.14 14.42
C LEU A 39 -11.08 0.83 15.66
N MET A 40 -10.16 1.74 16.03
CA MET A 40 -9.34 1.62 17.24
C MET A 40 -10.21 1.55 18.52
N GLU A 41 -11.23 2.42 18.62
CA GLU A 41 -12.18 2.40 19.74
C GLU A 41 -12.95 1.08 19.82
N LYS A 42 -13.38 0.54 18.68
CA LYS A 42 -14.16 -0.69 18.61
C LYS A 42 -13.34 -1.92 19.01
N ILE A 43 -12.04 -1.92 18.75
CA ILE A 43 -11.10 -3.02 19.08
C ILE A 43 -10.47 -2.77 20.47
N GLY A 44 -10.36 -1.52 20.92
CA GLY A 44 -9.70 -1.15 22.16
C GLY A 44 -8.17 -1.06 22.05
N ILE A 45 -7.63 -0.96 20.83
CA ILE A 45 -6.20 -0.86 20.55
C ILE A 45 -5.92 0.44 19.80
N PHE A 46 -4.95 1.21 20.28
CA PHE A 46 -4.64 2.55 19.80
C PHE A 46 -3.17 2.71 19.42
N PHE A 47 -2.87 3.73 18.62
CA PHE A 47 -1.52 4.24 18.45
C PHE A 47 -1.06 4.94 19.75
N PRO A 48 0.25 4.90 20.13
CA PRO A 48 1.34 4.25 19.37
C PRO A 48 1.45 2.72 19.57
N ASP A 49 0.72 2.13 20.51
CA ASP A 49 0.88 0.73 20.92
C ASP A 49 0.79 -0.24 19.73
N ALA A 50 -0.15 0.00 18.82
CA ALA A 50 -0.32 -0.84 17.63
C ALA A 50 0.88 -0.79 16.65
N HIS A 51 1.77 0.20 16.76
CA HIS A 51 3.01 0.24 16.00
C HIS A 51 4.17 -0.50 16.68
N LEU A 52 4.09 -0.70 18.00
CA LEU A 52 5.19 -1.15 18.85
C LEU A 52 5.02 -2.57 19.39
N ASP A 53 3.80 -3.12 19.32
CA ASP A 53 3.47 -4.46 19.78
C ASP A 53 2.90 -5.30 18.63
N PRO A 54 3.51 -6.45 18.27
CA PRO A 54 3.10 -7.24 17.13
C PRO A 54 1.73 -7.90 17.31
N HIS A 55 1.29 -8.19 18.54
CA HIS A 55 -0.03 -8.75 18.80
C HIS A 55 -1.11 -7.67 18.62
N LYS A 56 -0.89 -6.48 19.19
CA LYS A 56 -1.78 -5.34 19.01
C LYS A 56 -1.86 -4.91 17.54
N MET A 57 -0.72 -4.90 16.85
CA MET A 57 -0.67 -4.61 15.40
C MET A 57 -1.51 -5.61 14.60
N ALA A 58 -1.35 -6.91 14.84
CA ALA A 58 -2.09 -7.95 14.15
C ALA A 58 -3.60 -7.90 14.47
N GLU A 59 -3.98 -7.69 15.73
CA GLU A 59 -5.37 -7.61 16.17
C GLU A 59 -6.07 -6.38 15.56
N LEU A 60 -5.44 -5.21 15.59
CA LEU A 60 -6.00 -4.01 14.96
C LEU A 60 -6.15 -4.18 13.44
N ALA A 61 -5.17 -4.79 12.77
CA ALA A 61 -5.21 -5.05 11.34
C ALA A 61 -6.33 -6.03 10.95
N ALA A 62 -6.61 -7.04 11.78
CA ALA A 62 -7.67 -8.01 11.55
C ALA A 62 -9.07 -7.37 11.51
N GLY A 63 -9.25 -6.21 12.15
CA GLY A 63 -10.49 -5.43 12.09
C GLY A 63 -10.91 -5.04 10.67
N GLY A 64 -9.98 -4.93 9.74
CA GLY A 64 -10.28 -4.72 8.32
C GLY A 64 -11.12 -5.86 7.72
N TYR A 65 -10.83 -7.08 8.08
CA TYR A 65 -11.60 -8.25 7.69
C TYR A 65 -12.82 -8.49 8.61
N GLU A 66 -12.59 -8.56 9.92
CA GLU A 66 -13.62 -8.99 10.88
C GLU A 66 -14.76 -7.97 11.05
N ILE A 67 -14.44 -6.68 11.01
CA ILE A 67 -15.40 -5.60 11.26
C ILE A 67 -15.89 -4.95 9.97
N LEU A 68 -14.99 -4.74 9.02
CA LEU A 68 -15.30 -4.04 7.76
C LEU A 68 -15.68 -5.00 6.63
N GLY A 69 -15.22 -6.27 6.66
CA GLY A 69 -15.52 -7.28 5.63
C GLY A 69 -14.63 -7.18 4.39
N PHE A 70 -13.46 -6.58 4.49
CA PHE A 70 -12.47 -6.53 3.41
C PHE A 70 -11.88 -7.92 3.13
N ASP A 71 -11.37 -8.14 1.94
CA ASP A 71 -10.81 -9.41 1.49
C ASP A 71 -9.32 -9.56 1.80
N SER A 72 -8.71 -8.53 2.39
CA SER A 72 -7.30 -8.54 2.81
C SER A 72 -7.10 -7.93 4.19
N ILE A 73 -6.00 -8.34 4.83
CA ILE A 73 -5.51 -7.75 6.08
C ILE A 73 -4.12 -7.19 5.82
N MET A 74 -3.86 -5.94 6.20
CA MET A 74 -2.57 -5.27 6.06
C MET A 74 -2.17 -4.60 7.38
N PRO A 75 -1.09 -5.07 8.05
CA PRO A 75 -0.76 -4.64 9.41
C PRO A 75 0.10 -3.39 9.50
N GLU A 76 0.70 -2.92 8.42
CA GLU A 76 1.58 -1.76 8.45
C GLU A 76 0.83 -0.44 8.30
N PHE A 77 0.52 0.20 9.43
CA PHE A 77 -0.29 1.42 9.47
C PHE A 77 0.48 2.72 9.19
N SER A 78 1.83 2.67 9.19
CA SER A 78 2.65 3.87 9.00
C SER A 78 3.59 3.74 7.79
N VAL A 79 4.42 4.75 7.56
CA VAL A 79 5.45 4.81 6.53
C VAL A 79 6.85 5.00 7.14
N GLN A 80 7.02 4.67 8.43
CA GLN A 80 8.18 5.06 9.21
C GLN A 80 9.09 3.88 9.63
N GLN A 81 8.72 2.63 9.32
CA GLN A 81 9.45 1.46 9.78
C GLN A 81 10.89 1.44 9.27
N GLU A 82 11.09 1.61 7.98
CA GLU A 82 12.41 1.66 7.36
C GLU A 82 13.18 2.90 7.79
N ALA A 83 12.51 4.04 7.92
CA ALA A 83 13.13 5.30 8.35
C ALA A 83 13.71 5.18 9.77
N GLU A 84 12.96 4.60 10.71
CA GLU A 84 13.43 4.34 12.08
C GLU A 84 14.61 3.35 12.08
N ALA A 85 14.48 2.26 11.34
CA ALA A 85 15.53 1.25 11.24
C ALA A 85 16.84 1.79 10.63
N LEU A 86 16.74 2.85 9.83
CA LEU A 86 17.86 3.58 9.21
C LEU A 86 18.32 4.79 10.02
N GLY A 87 17.78 5.01 11.22
CA GLY A 87 18.29 5.98 12.18
C GLY A 87 17.51 7.29 12.32
N CYS A 88 16.33 7.42 11.68
CA CYS A 88 15.43 8.53 11.99
C CYS A 88 14.88 8.38 13.42
N VAL A 89 14.77 9.49 14.13
CA VAL A 89 13.94 9.55 15.34
C VAL A 89 12.49 9.68 14.89
N VAL A 90 11.66 8.72 15.30
CA VAL A 90 10.25 8.66 14.93
C VAL A 90 9.37 8.93 16.15
N ASP A 91 8.46 9.86 16.01
CA ASP A 91 7.29 10.00 16.89
C ASP A 91 6.21 9.04 16.38
N TRP A 92 5.88 8.02 17.15
CA TRP A 92 4.92 6.99 16.74
C TRP A 92 3.45 7.43 16.85
N GLY A 93 3.22 8.71 17.08
CA GLY A 93 1.89 9.30 17.05
C GLY A 93 1.05 8.98 18.30
N GLY A 94 -0.26 8.97 18.10
CA GLY A 94 -1.26 8.74 19.14
C GLY A 94 -2.63 8.43 18.55
N PRO A 95 -3.69 8.30 19.38
CA PRO A 95 -5.00 7.87 18.90
C PRO A 95 -5.59 8.69 17.75
N THR A 96 -5.18 9.94 17.60
CA THR A 96 -5.65 10.86 16.54
C THR A 96 -4.52 11.40 15.66
N MET A 97 -3.31 10.87 15.82
CA MET A 97 -2.10 11.36 15.16
C MET A 97 -1.31 10.22 14.53
N MET A 98 -0.97 10.37 13.25
CA MET A 98 -0.11 9.43 12.54
C MET A 98 1.36 9.58 12.97
N PRO A 99 2.17 8.50 12.85
CA PRO A 99 3.63 8.57 13.05
C PRO A 99 4.31 9.56 12.10
N ASP A 100 5.40 10.17 12.59
CA ASP A 100 6.17 11.15 11.84
C ASP A 100 7.68 11.09 12.18
N ALA A 101 8.54 11.16 11.14
CA ALA A 101 9.98 11.26 11.31
C ALA A 101 10.37 12.67 11.75
N LYS A 102 11.06 12.79 12.88
CA LYS A 102 11.49 14.07 13.47
C LYS A 102 12.91 14.47 13.06
N THR A 103 13.69 13.56 12.50
CA THR A 103 15.07 13.83 12.07
C THR A 103 15.33 13.29 10.68
N HIS A 104 16.27 13.94 9.99
CA HIS A 104 16.73 13.60 8.65
C HIS A 104 18.26 13.42 8.69
N PRO A 105 18.76 12.21 9.02
CA PRO A 105 20.17 12.01 9.36
C PRO A 105 21.12 12.01 8.15
N VAL A 106 20.62 11.88 6.92
CA VAL A 106 21.43 11.80 5.70
C VAL A 106 21.51 13.17 5.03
N LYS A 107 22.70 13.76 4.99
CA LYS A 107 23.01 15.00 4.27
C LYS A 107 23.87 14.75 3.03
N GLU A 108 24.69 13.73 3.07
CA GLU A 108 25.48 13.24 1.94
C GLU A 108 25.21 11.74 1.73
N ALA A 109 25.49 11.22 0.52
CA ALA A 109 25.27 9.80 0.24
C ALA A 109 26.10 8.88 1.15
N GLU A 110 27.26 9.36 1.60
CA GLU A 110 28.17 8.68 2.50
C GLU A 110 27.63 8.55 3.92
N ASP A 111 26.73 9.43 4.34
CA ASP A 111 26.12 9.39 5.68
C ASP A 111 25.17 8.19 5.82
N LEU A 112 24.65 7.66 4.67
CA LEU A 112 23.77 6.52 4.69
C LEU A 112 24.51 5.28 5.19
N THR A 113 24.08 4.76 6.32
CA THR A 113 24.54 3.48 6.86
C THR A 113 23.36 2.51 6.92
N ILE A 114 23.47 1.38 6.23
CA ILE A 114 22.47 0.31 6.29
C ILE A 114 23.02 -0.76 7.24
N PRO A 115 22.39 -0.99 8.40
CA PRO A 115 22.84 -2.03 9.33
C PRO A 115 22.71 -3.43 8.71
N ASP A 116 23.69 -4.30 8.93
CA ASP A 116 23.63 -5.70 8.46
C ASP A 116 22.40 -6.45 9.05
N ASN A 117 22.01 -6.10 10.27
CA ASN A 117 20.86 -6.65 10.98
C ASN A 117 19.62 -5.76 10.89
N ILE A 118 19.41 -5.05 9.77
CA ILE A 118 18.31 -4.08 9.63
C ILE A 118 16.94 -4.72 9.88
N LEU A 119 16.70 -5.96 9.45
CA LEU A 119 15.44 -6.69 9.66
C LEU A 119 15.15 -7.03 11.13
N GLU A 120 16.17 -6.98 11.99
CA GLU A 120 16.05 -7.20 13.43
C GLU A 120 15.77 -5.91 14.20
N LYS A 121 15.81 -4.75 13.53
CA LYS A 121 15.46 -3.47 14.18
C LYS A 121 14.01 -3.51 14.65
N PRO A 122 13.71 -2.89 15.80
CA PRO A 122 12.40 -3.03 16.46
C PRO A 122 11.21 -2.76 15.53
N SER A 123 11.24 -1.69 14.77
CA SER A 123 10.15 -1.30 13.86
C SER A 123 9.89 -2.33 12.76
N MET A 124 10.95 -2.94 12.21
CA MET A 124 10.83 -3.96 11.17
C MET A 124 10.45 -5.33 11.76
N ALA A 125 11.06 -5.72 12.88
CA ALA A 125 10.79 -6.98 13.56
C ALA A 125 9.35 -7.09 14.07
N VAL A 126 8.78 -6.00 14.58
CA VAL A 126 7.36 -5.94 15.00
C VAL A 126 6.43 -6.29 13.86
N LEU A 127 6.64 -5.69 12.67
CA LEU A 127 5.80 -5.95 11.51
C LEU A 127 5.94 -7.40 11.02
N LEU A 128 7.16 -7.92 10.93
CA LEU A 128 7.38 -9.32 10.52
C LEU A 128 6.66 -10.29 11.47
N ARG A 129 6.74 -10.03 12.77
CA ARG A 129 6.05 -10.86 13.77
C ARG A 129 4.52 -10.73 13.68
N ALA A 130 3.98 -9.54 13.40
CA ALA A 130 2.55 -9.35 13.18
C ALA A 130 2.06 -10.13 11.95
N LEU A 131 2.82 -10.14 10.85
CA LEU A 131 2.52 -10.94 9.66
C LEU A 131 2.48 -12.45 9.96
N GLU A 132 3.44 -12.97 10.75
CA GLU A 132 3.44 -14.38 11.17
C GLU A 132 2.19 -14.73 12.02
N ILE A 133 1.76 -13.83 12.90
CA ILE A 133 0.54 -13.99 13.70
C ILE A 133 -0.68 -14.05 12.79
N LEU A 134 -0.81 -13.07 11.88
CA LEU A 134 -1.92 -13.00 10.93
C LEU A 134 -1.95 -14.22 9.99
N LYS A 135 -0.79 -14.65 9.50
CA LYS A 135 -0.69 -15.83 8.63
C LYS A 135 -1.21 -17.10 9.31
N ARG A 136 -0.85 -17.30 10.57
CA ARG A 136 -1.32 -18.47 11.35
C ARG A 136 -2.82 -18.45 11.61
N THR A 137 -3.40 -17.24 11.82
CA THR A 137 -4.79 -17.10 12.23
C THR A 137 -5.74 -17.02 11.02
N TYR A 138 -5.36 -16.29 9.98
CA TYR A 138 -6.25 -15.93 8.85
C TYR A 138 -5.74 -16.41 7.49
N GLY A 139 -4.45 -16.75 7.37
CA GLY A 139 -3.78 -16.91 6.08
C GLY A 139 -4.30 -18.02 5.16
N ASP A 140 -5.22 -18.88 5.63
CA ASP A 140 -5.85 -19.91 4.79
C ASP A 140 -7.04 -19.35 3.98
N HIS A 141 -7.69 -18.27 4.44
CA HIS A 141 -8.91 -17.76 3.82
C HIS A 141 -8.95 -16.25 3.59
N VAL A 142 -8.08 -15.46 4.20
CA VAL A 142 -7.96 -14.02 3.95
C VAL A 142 -6.57 -13.73 3.37
N ALA A 143 -6.46 -12.81 2.41
CA ALA A 143 -5.18 -12.38 1.89
C ALA A 143 -4.42 -11.54 2.93
N ILE A 144 -3.17 -11.90 3.19
CA ILE A 144 -2.28 -11.12 4.05
C ILE A 144 -1.39 -10.26 3.14
N VAL A 145 -1.54 -8.96 3.25
CA VAL A 145 -0.82 -8.00 2.41
C VAL A 145 0.27 -7.31 3.24
N GLY A 146 1.49 -7.41 2.78
CA GLY A 146 2.61 -6.66 3.32
C GLY A 146 2.74 -5.29 2.64
N LYS A 147 3.60 -4.43 3.20
CA LYS A 147 3.96 -3.14 2.61
C LYS A 147 5.41 -2.81 2.91
N VAL A 148 6.09 -2.19 1.97
CA VAL A 148 7.42 -1.61 2.15
C VAL A 148 7.45 -0.23 1.53
N MET A 149 8.26 0.65 2.09
CA MET A 149 8.54 1.93 1.44
C MET A 149 9.51 1.71 0.29
N GLY A 150 9.20 2.35 -0.84
CA GLY A 150 10.13 2.44 -1.95
C GLY A 150 11.31 3.38 -1.63
N PRO A 151 12.42 3.28 -2.38
CA PRO A 151 13.65 4.01 -2.07
C PRO A 151 13.51 5.52 -2.18
N TRP A 152 12.58 6.03 -2.98
CA TRP A 152 12.26 7.45 -3.05
C TRP A 152 11.63 7.95 -1.75
N THR A 153 10.64 7.22 -1.23
CA THR A 153 10.00 7.52 0.05
C THR A 153 11.00 7.48 1.20
N ILE A 154 11.83 6.44 1.25
CA ILE A 154 12.87 6.31 2.27
C ILE A 154 13.83 7.51 2.19
N SER A 155 14.21 7.95 0.97
CA SER A 155 15.04 9.14 0.79
C SER A 155 14.39 10.41 1.34
N TYR A 156 13.08 10.58 1.16
CA TYR A 156 12.35 11.71 1.76
C TYR A 156 12.48 11.75 3.29
N HIS A 157 12.35 10.59 3.93
CA HIS A 157 12.48 10.50 5.39
C HIS A 157 13.91 10.70 5.87
N LEU A 158 14.89 10.17 5.15
CA LEU A 158 16.29 10.26 5.55
C LEU A 158 16.93 11.62 5.27
N CYS A 159 16.59 12.25 4.16
CA CYS A 159 17.24 13.48 3.68
C CYS A 159 16.41 14.75 3.94
N GLY A 160 15.09 14.60 4.11
CA GLY A 160 14.11 15.68 4.02
C GLY A 160 13.63 15.87 2.57
N VAL A 161 12.32 16.07 2.42
CA VAL A 161 11.66 16.16 1.08
C VAL A 161 12.27 17.27 0.24
N GLN A 162 12.46 18.46 0.82
CA GLN A 162 12.93 19.62 0.08
C GLN A 162 14.38 19.43 -0.43
N ASP A 163 15.29 19.01 0.44
CA ASP A 163 16.70 18.82 0.09
C ASP A 163 16.82 17.73 -1.00
N PHE A 164 16.14 16.61 -0.81
CA PHE A 164 16.16 15.52 -1.77
C PHE A 164 15.63 15.92 -3.15
N LEU A 165 14.52 16.67 -3.22
CA LEU A 165 13.99 17.16 -4.50
C LEU A 165 14.94 18.16 -5.18
N ILE A 166 15.63 19.02 -4.42
CA ILE A 166 16.66 19.91 -4.97
C ILE A 166 17.80 19.08 -5.57
N TRP A 167 18.25 18.01 -4.91
CA TRP A 167 19.33 17.15 -5.42
C TRP A 167 18.96 16.43 -6.73
N THR A 168 17.67 16.16 -7.00
CA THR A 168 17.29 15.60 -8.30
C THR A 168 17.69 16.50 -9.48
N LEU A 169 17.82 17.81 -9.24
CA LEU A 169 18.21 18.80 -10.26
C LEU A 169 19.69 19.18 -10.20
N THR A 170 20.25 19.27 -8.99
CA THR A 170 21.62 19.76 -8.77
C THR A 170 22.66 18.67 -8.66
N GLU A 171 22.27 17.49 -8.16
CA GLU A 171 23.17 16.37 -7.82
C GLU A 171 22.56 15.02 -8.22
N PRO A 172 22.17 14.81 -9.51
CA PRO A 172 21.41 13.63 -9.91
C PRO A 172 22.14 12.30 -9.65
N GLU A 173 23.47 12.27 -9.70
CA GLU A 173 24.25 11.05 -9.43
C GLU A 173 24.19 10.67 -7.92
N LYS A 174 24.16 11.65 -7.01
CA LYS A 174 23.93 11.43 -5.59
C LYS A 174 22.56 10.79 -5.34
N VAL A 175 21.52 11.29 -6.01
CA VAL A 175 20.17 10.69 -5.93
C VAL A 175 20.17 9.26 -6.43
N LYS A 176 20.77 8.99 -7.58
CA LYS A 176 20.85 7.62 -8.15
C LYS A 176 21.58 6.66 -7.20
N GLU A 177 22.67 7.11 -6.57
CA GLU A 177 23.40 6.30 -5.59
C GLU A 177 22.57 6.00 -4.34
N LEU A 178 21.85 7.00 -3.80
CA LEU A 178 20.93 6.79 -2.68
C LEU A 178 19.84 5.76 -3.04
N LEU A 179 19.18 5.92 -4.17
CA LEU A 179 18.14 5.00 -4.62
C LEU A 179 18.70 3.58 -4.86
N ARG A 180 19.90 3.47 -5.45
CA ARG A 180 20.58 2.19 -5.66
C ARG A 180 20.87 1.45 -4.36
N ARG A 181 21.21 2.15 -3.28
CA ARG A 181 21.47 1.56 -1.97
C ARG A 181 20.17 1.26 -1.23
N LEU A 182 19.22 2.20 -1.22
CA LEU A 182 17.99 2.07 -0.45
C LEU A 182 17.03 1.01 -1.01
N LYS A 183 17.03 0.74 -2.32
CA LYS A 183 16.23 -0.37 -2.88
C LYS A 183 16.59 -1.72 -2.27
N GLU A 184 17.85 -1.91 -1.82
CA GLU A 184 18.28 -3.15 -1.17
C GLU A 184 17.53 -3.37 0.15
N VAL A 185 17.23 -2.30 0.89
CA VAL A 185 16.40 -2.35 2.10
C VAL A 185 14.99 -2.78 1.75
N SER A 186 14.37 -2.12 0.76
CA SER A 186 13.00 -2.44 0.31
C SER A 186 12.89 -3.89 -0.18
N ILE A 187 13.84 -4.37 -0.98
CA ILE A 187 13.87 -5.75 -1.49
C ILE A 187 14.03 -6.75 -0.34
N ALA A 188 14.98 -6.51 0.57
CA ALA A 188 15.23 -7.39 1.70
C ALA A 188 14.00 -7.49 2.61
N PHE A 189 13.34 -6.36 2.88
CA PHE A 189 12.16 -6.30 3.73
C PHE A 189 10.94 -6.93 3.08
N ALA A 190 10.69 -6.68 1.79
CA ALA A 190 9.62 -7.34 1.04
C ALA A 190 9.77 -8.87 1.05
N ASN A 191 10.97 -9.37 0.76
CA ASN A 191 11.26 -10.80 0.81
C ASN A 191 11.12 -11.39 2.23
N ALA A 192 11.45 -10.62 3.28
CA ALA A 192 11.22 -11.03 4.65
C ALA A 192 9.71 -11.10 4.98
N GLN A 193 8.91 -10.17 4.49
CA GLN A 193 7.46 -10.19 4.66
C GLN A 193 6.81 -11.40 3.94
N PHE A 194 7.29 -11.79 2.76
CA PHE A 194 6.85 -13.04 2.12
C PHE A 194 7.20 -14.27 2.97
N ARG A 195 8.41 -14.34 3.53
CA ARG A 195 8.77 -15.42 4.46
C ARG A 195 7.93 -15.44 5.72
N ALA A 196 7.50 -14.28 6.21
CA ALA A 196 6.59 -14.14 7.35
C ALA A 196 5.13 -14.47 7.01
N GLY A 197 4.80 -14.65 5.73
CA GLY A 197 3.51 -15.16 5.27
C GLY A 197 2.62 -14.19 4.51
N ALA A 198 3.16 -13.06 4.02
CA ALA A 198 2.44 -12.20 3.11
C ALA A 198 2.11 -12.92 1.80
N ASP A 199 0.93 -12.66 1.25
CA ASP A 199 0.46 -13.19 -0.04
C ASP A 199 0.73 -12.21 -1.19
N ALA A 200 0.89 -10.93 -0.89
CA ALA A 200 1.34 -9.87 -1.78
C ALA A 200 2.03 -8.78 -0.96
N VAL A 201 2.90 -7.98 -1.57
CA VAL A 201 3.56 -6.84 -0.93
C VAL A 201 3.34 -5.57 -1.75
N VAL A 202 2.93 -4.49 -1.07
CA VAL A 202 2.80 -3.15 -1.67
C VAL A 202 4.15 -2.45 -1.57
N ILE A 203 4.61 -1.90 -2.69
CA ILE A 203 5.74 -0.97 -2.74
C ILE A 203 5.17 0.44 -2.78
N ALA A 204 5.19 1.14 -1.65
CA ALA A 204 4.69 2.50 -1.53
C ALA A 204 5.84 3.49 -1.77
N ASP A 205 5.81 4.18 -2.92
CA ASP A 205 6.88 5.12 -3.28
C ASP A 205 6.29 6.48 -3.67
N HIS A 206 6.51 7.51 -2.83
CA HIS A 206 5.84 8.80 -2.92
C HIS A 206 6.43 9.72 -4.00
N ALA A 207 6.71 9.17 -5.17
CA ALA A 207 7.08 9.93 -6.37
C ALA A 207 5.82 10.52 -7.04
N THR A 208 5.04 11.27 -6.26
CA THR A 208 3.71 11.75 -6.65
C THR A 208 3.74 12.58 -7.93
N GLY A 209 2.65 12.55 -8.69
CA GLY A 209 2.51 13.33 -9.92
C GLY A 209 2.68 14.84 -9.74
N ASP A 210 2.44 15.36 -8.54
CA ASP A 210 2.57 16.78 -8.21
C ASP A 210 4.02 17.23 -8.01
N LEU A 211 4.93 16.30 -7.64
CA LEU A 211 6.33 16.59 -7.28
C LEU A 211 7.34 16.01 -8.28
N VAL A 212 6.99 14.96 -8.97
CA VAL A 212 7.90 14.19 -9.84
C VAL A 212 7.33 14.13 -11.25
N SER A 213 8.05 14.63 -12.24
CA SER A 213 7.62 14.55 -13.64
C SER A 213 7.74 13.12 -14.19
N PRO A 214 7.02 12.77 -15.29
CA PRO A 214 7.20 11.47 -15.96
C PRO A 214 8.65 11.19 -16.35
N LYS A 215 9.36 12.24 -16.81
CA LYS A 215 10.78 12.12 -17.16
C LYS A 215 11.64 11.81 -15.95
N ALA A 216 11.41 12.47 -14.81
CA ALA A 216 12.15 12.17 -13.59
C ALA A 216 11.86 10.76 -13.09
N TYR A 217 10.61 10.29 -13.16
CA TYR A 217 10.28 8.89 -12.87
C TYR A 217 11.05 7.94 -13.79
N GLN A 218 11.05 8.20 -15.09
CA GLN A 218 11.76 7.38 -16.07
C GLN A 218 13.28 7.34 -15.83
N ASP A 219 13.89 8.48 -15.48
CA ASP A 219 15.33 8.59 -15.31
C ASP A 219 15.84 8.03 -13.98
N PHE A 220 15.05 8.15 -12.90
CA PHE A 220 15.48 7.78 -11.54
C PHE A 220 14.84 6.48 -11.05
N LEU A 221 13.54 6.29 -11.26
CA LEU A 221 12.78 5.24 -10.59
C LEU A 221 12.45 4.03 -11.46
N LEU A 222 12.16 4.22 -12.75
CA LEU A 222 11.79 3.10 -13.61
C LEU A 222 12.82 1.95 -13.56
N PRO A 223 14.14 2.18 -13.75
CA PRO A 223 15.13 1.10 -13.67
C PRO A 223 15.22 0.49 -12.26
N VAL A 224 15.02 1.28 -11.22
CA VAL A 224 15.02 0.83 -9.83
C VAL A 224 13.83 -0.07 -9.56
N HIS A 225 12.64 0.35 -9.97
CA HIS A 225 11.40 -0.42 -9.80
C HIS A 225 11.42 -1.71 -10.61
N GLN A 226 11.97 -1.71 -11.84
CA GLN A 226 12.17 -2.93 -12.65
C GLN A 226 13.06 -3.93 -11.91
N GLU A 227 14.20 -3.48 -11.35
CA GLU A 227 15.08 -4.36 -10.59
C GLU A 227 14.42 -4.86 -9.29
N MET A 228 13.70 -3.99 -8.57
CA MET A 228 12.96 -4.39 -7.38
C MET A 228 11.95 -5.49 -7.70
N ASN A 229 11.15 -5.29 -8.75
CA ASN A 229 10.14 -6.28 -9.16
C ASN A 229 10.77 -7.63 -9.55
N GLN A 230 11.92 -7.63 -10.24
CA GLN A 230 12.63 -8.86 -10.61
C GLN A 230 13.21 -9.62 -9.40
N ARG A 231 13.56 -8.93 -8.32
CA ARG A 231 14.26 -9.50 -7.15
C ARG A 231 13.36 -9.77 -5.96
N ILE A 232 12.14 -9.24 -5.95
CA ILE A 232 11.13 -9.55 -4.95
C ILE A 232 10.46 -10.86 -5.34
N GLY A 233 10.46 -11.82 -4.42
CA GLY A 233 10.08 -13.22 -4.69
C GLY A 233 8.59 -13.53 -4.58
N GLY A 234 7.70 -12.58 -4.87
CA GLY A 234 6.24 -12.78 -4.82
C GLY A 234 5.46 -11.62 -5.42
N PRO A 235 4.12 -11.68 -5.42
CA PRO A 235 3.26 -10.68 -6.04
C PRO A 235 3.44 -9.27 -5.46
N THR A 236 3.53 -8.26 -6.33
CA THR A 236 3.80 -6.89 -5.95
C THR A 236 2.75 -5.92 -6.47
N ILE A 237 2.44 -4.90 -5.67
CA ILE A 237 1.54 -3.81 -6.02
C ILE A 237 2.31 -2.50 -5.86
N LEU A 238 2.47 -1.74 -6.93
CA LEU A 238 3.04 -0.39 -6.84
C LEU A 238 1.98 0.57 -6.29
N HIS A 239 2.34 1.41 -5.33
CA HIS A 239 1.51 2.53 -4.87
C HIS A 239 2.26 3.85 -5.02
N ILE A 240 1.72 4.72 -5.86
CA ILE A 240 2.19 6.10 -6.02
C ILE A 240 0.98 7.02 -5.98
N CYS A 241 0.98 7.95 -5.04
CA CYS A 241 -0.08 8.92 -4.82
C CYS A 241 -0.13 10.01 -5.92
N GLY A 242 -1.23 10.75 -5.95
CA GLY A 242 -1.42 11.93 -6.81
C GLY A 242 -1.83 11.59 -8.24
N ASN A 243 -1.96 12.62 -9.06
CA ASN A 243 -2.31 12.45 -10.46
C ASN A 243 -1.13 11.91 -11.27
N CYS A 244 -1.13 10.61 -11.51
CA CYS A 244 -0.11 9.90 -12.30
C CYS A 244 -0.63 9.47 -13.69
N SER A 245 -1.68 10.09 -14.19
CA SER A 245 -2.30 9.73 -15.48
C SER A 245 -1.33 9.81 -16.68
N ASP A 246 -0.34 10.69 -16.61
CA ASP A 246 0.67 10.93 -17.64
C ASP A 246 1.80 9.90 -17.70
N ARG A 247 1.83 8.93 -16.78
CA ARG A 247 2.93 7.93 -16.66
C ARG A 247 2.48 6.50 -16.44
N LEU A 248 1.20 6.19 -16.58
CA LEU A 248 0.68 4.83 -16.38
C LEU A 248 1.42 3.76 -17.22
N ARG A 249 1.83 4.12 -18.44
CA ARG A 249 2.63 3.19 -19.26
C ARG A 249 4.00 2.87 -18.67
N LEU A 250 4.64 3.83 -18.00
CA LEU A 250 5.90 3.59 -17.31
C LEU A 250 5.71 2.66 -16.09
N PHE A 251 4.53 2.71 -15.43
CA PHE A 251 4.22 1.76 -14.36
C PHE A 251 4.00 0.34 -14.88
N VAL A 252 3.37 0.18 -16.04
CA VAL A 252 3.29 -1.12 -16.73
C VAL A 252 4.69 -1.63 -17.09
N GLU A 253 5.57 -0.77 -17.63
CA GLU A 253 6.96 -1.09 -17.95
C GLU A 253 7.79 -1.47 -16.72
N ALA A 254 7.46 -0.96 -15.53
CA ALA A 254 8.10 -1.35 -14.27
C ALA A 254 7.82 -2.82 -13.89
N GLY A 255 6.72 -3.41 -14.39
CA GLY A 255 6.44 -4.84 -14.36
C GLY A 255 5.74 -5.35 -13.10
N PHE A 256 5.25 -4.48 -12.22
CA PHE A 256 4.47 -4.88 -11.03
C PHE A 256 3.15 -5.56 -11.43
N ASP A 257 2.65 -6.48 -10.59
CA ASP A 257 1.40 -7.19 -10.84
C ASP A 257 0.17 -6.28 -10.72
N GLY A 258 0.25 -5.24 -9.89
CA GLY A 258 -0.83 -4.27 -9.70
C GLY A 258 -0.34 -2.85 -9.49
N TYR A 259 -1.23 -1.88 -9.77
CA TYR A 259 -1.06 -0.47 -9.43
C TYR A 259 -2.21 0.01 -8.56
N HIS A 260 -1.89 0.48 -7.37
CA HIS A 260 -2.82 1.12 -6.45
C HIS A 260 -2.80 2.63 -6.67
N PHE A 261 -3.95 3.19 -7.10
CA PHE A 261 -4.03 4.53 -7.66
C PHE A 261 -5.09 5.42 -7.02
N GLU A 262 -4.88 6.71 -7.10
CA GLU A 262 -5.76 7.74 -6.57
C GLU A 262 -6.90 8.11 -7.50
N TRP A 263 -7.96 8.72 -6.93
CA TRP A 263 -9.16 9.15 -7.63
C TRP A 263 -8.90 10.19 -8.73
N GLN A 264 -7.83 10.99 -8.61
CA GLN A 264 -7.42 11.98 -9.61
C GLN A 264 -7.06 11.34 -10.96
N VAL A 265 -6.72 10.08 -10.95
CA VAL A 265 -6.56 9.27 -12.16
C VAL A 265 -7.91 8.65 -12.48
N ASP A 266 -8.58 9.11 -13.54
CA ASP A 266 -9.88 8.58 -13.94
C ASP A 266 -9.82 7.06 -14.19
N ALA A 267 -10.71 6.30 -13.54
CA ALA A 267 -10.68 4.85 -13.58
C ALA A 267 -10.88 4.27 -14.99
N LYS A 268 -11.77 4.86 -15.80
CA LYS A 268 -12.00 4.38 -17.18
C LYS A 268 -10.79 4.61 -18.05
N MET A 269 -10.16 5.80 -17.92
CA MET A 269 -8.91 6.11 -18.62
C MET A 269 -7.79 5.17 -18.19
N ALA A 270 -7.62 4.92 -16.89
CA ALA A 270 -6.60 4.02 -16.38
C ALA A 270 -6.77 2.60 -16.95
N VAL A 271 -7.99 2.05 -16.95
CA VAL A 271 -8.31 0.73 -17.52
C VAL A 271 -7.97 0.67 -19.02
N GLN A 272 -8.28 1.73 -19.77
CA GLN A 272 -7.96 1.79 -21.20
C GLN A 272 -6.46 1.84 -21.46
N VAL A 273 -5.71 2.65 -20.68
CA VAL A 273 -4.26 2.81 -20.85
C VAL A 273 -3.49 1.58 -20.43
N VAL A 274 -3.86 0.96 -19.32
CA VAL A 274 -3.21 -0.24 -18.77
C VAL A 274 -3.54 -1.49 -19.58
N ASN A 275 -4.73 -1.56 -20.18
CA ASN A 275 -5.16 -2.61 -21.12
C ASN A 275 -4.89 -4.03 -20.59
N HIS A 276 -5.23 -4.31 -19.33
CA HIS A 276 -5.05 -5.61 -18.65
C HIS A 276 -3.58 -6.11 -18.52
N GLU A 277 -2.60 -5.28 -18.82
CA GLU A 277 -1.18 -5.64 -18.63
C GLU A 277 -0.74 -5.58 -17.16
N MET A 278 -1.53 -4.93 -16.31
CA MET A 278 -1.32 -4.81 -14.87
C MET A 278 -2.69 -4.63 -14.21
N SER A 279 -2.90 -5.21 -13.03
CA SER A 279 -4.15 -5.03 -12.29
C SER A 279 -4.28 -3.62 -11.70
N LEU A 280 -5.49 -3.07 -11.73
CA LEU A 280 -5.81 -1.78 -11.14
C LEU A 280 -6.50 -1.96 -9.79
N VAL A 281 -5.93 -1.35 -8.76
CA VAL A 281 -6.39 -1.40 -7.37
C VAL A 281 -6.77 0.02 -6.93
N GLY A 282 -7.99 0.27 -6.56
CA GLY A 282 -8.44 1.62 -6.15
C GLY A 282 -9.92 1.85 -6.46
N ASN A 283 -10.38 3.08 -6.61
CA ASN A 283 -9.71 4.35 -6.35
C ASN A 283 -10.69 5.32 -5.66
N ILE A 284 -11.18 4.92 -4.49
CA ILE A 284 -12.19 5.72 -3.77
C ILE A 284 -11.49 6.86 -3.03
N ALA A 285 -11.92 8.10 -3.31
CA ALA A 285 -11.33 9.32 -2.78
C ALA A 285 -11.38 9.36 -1.25
N ASN A 286 -10.23 9.58 -0.63
CA ASN A 286 -10.10 9.63 0.83
C ASN A 286 -10.75 10.87 1.43
N ARG A 287 -10.37 12.05 0.92
CA ARG A 287 -10.73 13.32 1.53
C ARG A 287 -12.19 13.68 1.34
N ASP A 288 -12.63 13.69 0.09
CA ASP A 288 -13.93 14.27 -0.27
C ASP A 288 -15.07 13.25 -0.15
N VAL A 289 -14.76 11.95 -0.21
CA VAL A 289 -15.75 10.87 -0.21
C VAL A 289 -15.67 10.02 1.05
N LEU A 290 -14.51 9.42 1.38
CA LEU A 290 -14.42 8.55 2.56
C LEU A 290 -14.47 9.32 3.89
N PHE A 291 -13.81 10.47 3.97
CA PHE A 291 -13.82 11.29 5.17
C PHE A 291 -14.96 12.31 5.16
N GLY A 292 -15.12 13.08 4.10
CA GLY A 292 -16.05 14.21 4.03
C GLY A 292 -17.44 13.88 3.49
N GLY A 293 -17.61 12.71 2.85
CA GLY A 293 -18.86 12.28 2.23
C GLY A 293 -19.72 11.39 3.13
N THR A 294 -20.81 10.90 2.55
CA THR A 294 -21.75 9.98 3.16
C THR A 294 -21.55 8.54 2.66
N PRO A 295 -22.09 7.51 3.33
CA PRO A 295 -22.07 6.14 2.81
C PRO A 295 -22.63 6.00 1.39
N GLU A 296 -23.61 6.84 1.02
CA GLU A 296 -24.16 6.86 -0.34
C GLU A 296 -23.17 7.42 -1.37
N ASP A 297 -22.41 8.45 -1.02
CA ASP A 297 -21.36 9.00 -1.90
C ASP A 297 -20.25 7.98 -2.12
N VAL A 298 -19.84 7.29 -1.07
CA VAL A 298 -18.87 6.18 -1.15
C VAL A 298 -19.41 5.07 -2.06
N TYR A 299 -20.65 4.66 -1.85
CA TYR A 299 -21.30 3.65 -2.67
C TYR A 299 -21.31 4.04 -4.16
N LYS A 300 -21.69 5.27 -4.50
CA LYS A 300 -21.72 5.79 -5.88
C LYS A 300 -20.34 5.75 -6.53
N GLN A 301 -19.31 6.22 -5.83
CA GLN A 301 -17.95 6.20 -6.37
C GLN A 301 -17.41 4.78 -6.51
N ALA A 302 -17.66 3.91 -5.54
CA ALA A 302 -17.31 2.49 -5.63
C ALA A 302 -17.96 1.82 -6.85
N ARG A 303 -19.25 2.08 -7.09
CA ARG A 303 -19.96 1.59 -8.28
C ARG A 303 -19.34 2.11 -9.58
N TYR A 304 -18.97 3.39 -9.63
CA TYR A 304 -18.27 3.95 -10.79
C TYR A 304 -16.96 3.20 -11.08
N SER A 305 -16.12 2.95 -10.05
CA SER A 305 -14.86 2.23 -10.20
C SER A 305 -15.09 0.77 -10.68
N ILE A 306 -16.11 0.09 -10.15
CA ILE A 306 -16.50 -1.26 -10.59
C ILE A 306 -16.91 -1.26 -12.06
N GLU A 307 -17.76 -0.32 -12.48
CA GLU A 307 -18.27 -0.20 -13.84
C GLU A 307 -17.17 0.24 -14.83
N ALA A 308 -16.21 1.02 -14.37
CA ALA A 308 -15.03 1.40 -15.14
C ALA A 308 -14.13 0.21 -15.48
N GLY A 309 -14.15 -0.84 -14.65
CA GLY A 309 -13.35 -2.02 -14.89
C GLY A 309 -12.15 -2.21 -13.96
N VAL A 310 -12.11 -1.51 -12.82
CA VAL A 310 -11.07 -1.72 -11.78
C VAL A 310 -11.10 -3.17 -11.28
N ASP A 311 -9.94 -3.78 -11.07
CA ASP A 311 -9.83 -5.22 -10.74
C ASP A 311 -10.03 -5.49 -9.26
N ILE A 312 -9.57 -4.59 -8.39
CA ILE A 312 -9.71 -4.65 -6.93
C ILE A 312 -10.18 -3.29 -6.43
N LEU A 313 -11.31 -3.26 -5.74
CA LEU A 313 -11.83 -2.03 -5.15
C LEU A 313 -11.08 -1.71 -3.85
N ALA A 314 -10.66 -0.46 -3.69
CA ALA A 314 -9.92 0.00 -2.51
C ALA A 314 -10.13 1.50 -2.26
N PRO A 315 -9.90 2.00 -1.02
CA PRO A 315 -9.55 3.40 -0.82
C PRO A 315 -8.34 3.77 -1.68
N GLU A 316 -8.21 5.01 -2.09
CA GLU A 316 -7.11 5.48 -2.95
C GLU A 316 -5.72 5.47 -2.30
N CYS A 317 -5.69 5.57 -0.97
CA CYS A 317 -4.48 5.62 -0.14
C CYS A 317 -4.85 5.23 1.30
N ALA A 318 -3.93 5.37 2.28
CA ALA A 318 -4.24 5.27 3.69
C ALA A 318 -5.34 6.26 4.07
N VAL A 319 -6.41 5.75 4.69
CA VAL A 319 -7.57 6.59 5.02
C VAL A 319 -7.26 7.56 6.16
N PRO A 320 -7.83 8.77 6.17
CA PRO A 320 -7.76 9.67 7.32
C PRO A 320 -8.26 8.99 8.60
N LEU A 321 -7.60 9.21 9.73
CA LEU A 321 -7.97 8.57 11.01
C LEU A 321 -9.42 8.85 11.44
N GLN A 322 -9.98 9.97 11.02
CA GLN A 322 -11.36 10.36 11.33
C GLN A 322 -12.40 9.80 10.35
N THR A 323 -12.01 8.93 9.42
CA THR A 323 -12.95 8.31 8.47
C THR A 323 -13.98 7.46 9.20
N PRO A 324 -15.31 7.70 8.99
CA PRO A 324 -16.36 6.92 9.64
C PRO A 324 -16.35 5.45 9.18
N LEU A 325 -16.54 4.51 10.10
CA LEU A 325 -16.65 3.07 9.76
C LEU A 325 -17.81 2.79 8.79
N ALA A 326 -18.89 3.57 8.88
CA ALA A 326 -20.03 3.44 7.95
C ALA A 326 -19.61 3.67 6.50
N ASN A 327 -18.73 4.64 6.26
CA ASN A 327 -18.20 4.95 4.93
C ASN A 327 -17.30 3.81 4.42
N LEU A 328 -16.42 3.27 5.27
CA LEU A 328 -15.59 2.11 4.89
C LEU A 328 -16.43 0.86 4.57
N LYS A 329 -17.50 0.61 5.33
CA LYS A 329 -18.42 -0.49 5.06
C LYS A 329 -19.19 -0.34 3.76
N ALA A 330 -19.53 0.89 3.36
CA ALA A 330 -20.23 1.15 2.11
C ALA A 330 -19.45 0.67 0.87
N ILE A 331 -18.12 0.61 0.94
CA ILE A 331 -17.28 0.02 -0.12
C ILE A 331 -17.64 -1.45 -0.33
N VAL A 332 -17.74 -2.21 0.76
CA VAL A 332 -18.06 -3.64 0.73
C VAL A 332 -19.50 -3.87 0.27
N GLU A 333 -20.43 -3.02 0.68
CA GLU A 333 -21.83 -3.12 0.22
C GLU A 333 -21.93 -2.87 -1.29
N ALA A 334 -21.23 -1.87 -1.82
CA ALA A 334 -21.18 -1.63 -3.27
C ALA A 334 -20.61 -2.80 -4.06
N ALA A 335 -19.65 -3.53 -3.49
CA ALA A 335 -19.04 -4.70 -4.12
C ALA A 335 -19.98 -5.92 -4.19
N LYS A 336 -20.97 -6.01 -3.29
CA LYS A 336 -21.92 -7.14 -3.23
C LYS A 336 -23.02 -7.05 -4.29
N GLU A 337 -23.36 -5.85 -4.74
CA GLU A 337 -24.49 -5.64 -5.65
C GLU A 337 -24.09 -5.75 -7.13
N GLY A 338 -24.86 -6.53 -7.87
CA GLY A 338 -24.87 -6.52 -9.34
C GLY A 338 -23.57 -6.99 -10.02
N TYR A 339 -22.80 -7.85 -9.38
CA TYR A 339 -21.62 -8.45 -10.00
C TYR A 339 -22.06 -9.55 -10.98
N SER A 340 -21.99 -9.28 -12.28
CA SER A 340 -22.05 -10.32 -13.32
C SER A 340 -20.60 -10.61 -13.75
N PRO A 341 -20.08 -11.84 -13.58
CA PRO A 341 -18.77 -12.18 -14.12
C PRO A 341 -18.76 -11.92 -15.63
N MET A 342 -17.76 -11.19 -16.11
CA MET A 342 -17.60 -11.04 -17.56
C MET A 342 -17.42 -12.44 -18.16
N SER A 343 -18.31 -12.82 -19.07
CA SER A 343 -18.13 -14.03 -19.88
C SER A 343 -16.91 -13.84 -20.80
N CYS A 344 -15.93 -14.73 -20.66
CA CYS A 344 -14.79 -14.83 -21.58
C CYS A 344 -15.25 -15.11 -22.99
#